data_d6d0183a9ea1699582c9513fc32d0737
#
_entry.id   d6d0183a9ea1699582c9513fc32d0737
#
_cell.length_a   1.000
_cell.length_b   1.000
_cell.length_c   1.000
_cell.angle_alpha   90.00
_cell.angle_beta   90.00
_cell.angle_gamma   90.00
#
_symmetry.space_group_name_H-M   'P 1'
#
loop_
_entity.id
_entity.type
_entity.pdbx_description
1 polymer ?
#
loop_
_entity_poly.entity_id
_entity_poly.type
_entity_poly.pdbx_seq_one_letter_code
_entity_poly.pdbx_strand_id
1 'polypeptide(L)'
;MAILRNVEAKIQQVEGFPVHFFRNGVNVNGNKEDIPQYPYSVKALGDWTVAEWISKRFSQTYPGYDAKVFDANGAPVVMKNVKLSTIRKR
;
A
#
# COMPACT_ATOMS: atom_id res chain seq x y z
N MET A 1 -17.98 3.99 0.28
CA MET A 1 -16.69 4.44 0.81
C MET A 1 -16.33 3.66 2.06
N ALA A 2 -15.07 3.53 2.36
CA ALA A 2 -14.62 2.65 3.42
C ALA A 2 -13.83 3.42 4.47
N ILE A 3 -13.66 2.80 5.65
CA ILE A 3 -12.77 3.31 6.69
C ILE A 3 -11.34 2.92 6.31
N LEU A 4 -10.39 3.81 6.54
CA LEU A 4 -9.00 3.64 6.09
C LEU A 4 -8.40 2.31 6.56
N ARG A 5 -8.59 1.92 7.82
CA ARG A 5 -8.03 0.65 8.31
C ARG A 5 -8.52 -0.57 7.53
N ASN A 6 -9.77 -0.52 7.06
CA ASN A 6 -10.33 -1.60 6.25
C ASN A 6 -9.71 -1.61 4.85
N VAL A 7 -9.43 -0.43 4.31
CA VAL A 7 -8.76 -0.30 3.01
C VAL A 7 -7.32 -0.83 3.13
N GLU A 8 -6.61 -0.47 4.20
CA GLU A 8 -5.25 -0.97 4.41
C GLU A 8 -5.24 -2.49 4.57
N ALA A 9 -6.22 -3.05 5.28
CA ALA A 9 -6.36 -4.50 5.43
C ALA A 9 -6.62 -5.17 4.08
N LYS A 10 -7.45 -4.56 3.24
CA LYS A 10 -7.73 -5.08 1.90
C LYS A 10 -6.49 -5.08 1.02
N ILE A 11 -5.71 -4.01 1.06
CA ILE A 11 -4.46 -3.92 0.31
C ILE A 11 -3.50 -5.02 0.74
N GLN A 12 -3.35 -5.24 2.05
CA GLN A 12 -2.51 -6.31 2.57
C GLN A 12 -3.00 -7.68 2.11
N GLN A 13 -4.30 -7.89 2.12
CA GLN A 13 -4.89 -9.16 1.69
C GLN A 13 -4.62 -9.43 0.20
N VAL A 14 -4.78 -8.42 -0.65
CA VAL A 14 -4.61 -8.56 -2.10
C VAL A 14 -3.14 -8.62 -2.48
N GLU A 15 -2.34 -7.68 -1.97
CA GLU A 15 -0.95 -7.51 -2.43
C GLU A 15 0.05 -8.35 -1.65
N GLY A 16 -0.29 -8.77 -0.44
CA GLY A 16 0.59 -9.60 0.37
C GLY A 16 1.63 -8.84 1.18
N PHE A 17 1.47 -7.53 1.33
CA PHE A 17 2.34 -6.72 2.19
C PHE A 17 1.55 -5.61 2.86
N PRO A 18 1.92 -5.22 4.10
CA PRO A 18 1.22 -4.14 4.80
C PRO A 18 1.54 -2.78 4.22
N VAL A 19 0.55 -1.89 4.22
CA VAL A 19 0.70 -0.51 3.74
C VAL A 19 0.01 0.42 4.72
N HIS A 20 0.62 1.56 5.00
CA HIS A 20 0.00 2.63 5.77
C HIS A 20 -0.07 3.90 4.92
N PHE A 21 -1.17 4.64 5.07
CA PHE A 21 -1.38 5.89 4.37
C PHE A 21 -0.72 7.03 5.13
N PHE A 22 -0.04 7.90 4.39
CA PHE A 22 0.60 9.10 4.93
C PHE A 22 0.13 10.31 4.15
N ARG A 23 0.14 11.46 4.83
CA ARG A 23 -0.14 12.74 4.21
C ARG A 23 0.76 13.79 4.86
N ASN A 24 1.54 14.50 4.05
CA ASN A 24 2.50 15.51 4.54
C ASN A 24 3.43 14.95 5.62
N GLY A 25 3.87 13.70 5.46
CA GLY A 25 4.78 13.06 6.41
C GLY A 25 4.14 12.57 7.69
N VAL A 26 2.81 12.68 7.81
CA VAL A 26 2.08 12.27 9.01
C VAL A 26 1.22 11.03 8.69
N ASN A 27 1.24 10.06 9.58
CA ASN A 27 0.42 8.86 9.46
C ASN A 27 -1.06 9.23 9.54
N VAL A 28 -1.85 8.80 8.56
CA VAL A 28 -3.29 9.09 8.54
C VAL A 28 -4.01 8.16 9.51
N ASN A 29 -4.94 8.71 10.30
CA ASN A 29 -5.69 7.94 11.28
C ASN A 29 -6.51 6.84 10.59
N GLY A 30 -6.41 5.61 11.10
CA GLY A 30 -7.12 4.46 10.55
C GLY A 30 -8.64 4.55 10.63
N ASN A 31 -9.18 5.48 11.43
CA ASN A 31 -10.63 5.71 11.52
C ASN A 31 -11.15 6.70 10.47
N LYS A 32 -10.29 7.23 9.62
CA LYS A 32 -10.72 8.17 8.59
C LYS A 32 -11.71 7.50 7.65
N GLU A 33 -12.85 8.16 7.45
CA GLU A 33 -13.92 7.69 6.58
C GLU A 33 -13.79 8.24 5.17
N ASP A 34 -14.65 7.77 4.27
CA ASP A 34 -14.75 8.25 2.89
C ASP A 34 -13.49 7.97 2.07
N ILE A 35 -12.80 6.90 2.38
CA ILE A 35 -11.66 6.45 1.59
C ILE A 35 -12.19 5.51 0.49
N PRO A 36 -11.80 5.72 -0.78
CA PRO A 36 -12.20 4.79 -1.84
C PRO A 36 -11.72 3.37 -1.54
N GLN A 37 -12.55 2.39 -1.84
CA GLN A 37 -12.16 1.01 -1.66
C GLN A 37 -11.04 0.64 -2.65
N TYR A 38 -10.17 -0.27 -2.23
CA TYR A 38 -9.11 -0.76 -3.12
C TYR A 38 -9.76 -1.58 -4.24
N PRO A 39 -9.65 -1.14 -5.50
CA PRO A 39 -10.43 -1.74 -6.59
C PRO A 39 -9.82 -3.02 -7.15
N TYR A 40 -8.62 -3.38 -6.72
CA TYR A 40 -7.93 -4.53 -7.28
C TYR A 40 -8.21 -5.79 -6.47
N SER A 41 -8.45 -6.90 -7.18
CA SER A 41 -8.67 -8.20 -6.55
C SER A 41 -7.54 -9.17 -6.81
N VAL A 42 -6.62 -8.84 -7.71
CA VAL A 42 -5.46 -9.65 -8.07
C VAL A 42 -4.20 -8.89 -7.72
N LYS A 43 -3.25 -9.58 -7.08
CA LYS A 43 -2.00 -8.94 -6.67
C LYS A 43 -1.18 -8.50 -7.88
N ALA A 44 -0.42 -7.41 -7.71
CA ALA A 44 0.48 -6.92 -8.73
C ALA A 44 1.59 -7.94 -9.00
N LEU A 45 2.15 -7.88 -10.21
CA LEU A 45 3.24 -8.78 -10.60
C LEU A 45 4.44 -8.59 -9.66
N GLY A 46 5.06 -9.70 -9.28
CA GLY A 46 6.22 -9.67 -8.40
C GLY A 46 7.42 -8.93 -8.99
N ASP A 47 7.48 -8.78 -10.30
CA ASP A 47 8.57 -8.04 -10.97
C ASP A 47 8.42 -6.52 -10.86
N TRP A 48 7.27 -6.02 -10.46
CA TRP A 48 7.11 -4.59 -10.20
C TRP A 48 7.92 -4.21 -8.96
N THR A 49 8.50 -3.01 -8.99
CA THR A 49 9.10 -2.43 -7.79
C THR A 49 8.02 -1.79 -6.93
N VAL A 50 8.39 -1.46 -5.69
CA VAL A 50 7.50 -0.71 -4.80
C VAL A 50 7.09 0.62 -5.43
N ALA A 51 8.04 1.33 -6.06
CA ALA A 51 7.76 2.59 -6.73
C ALA A 51 6.74 2.42 -7.86
N GLU A 52 6.87 1.35 -8.64
CA GLU A 52 5.91 1.06 -9.71
C GLU A 52 4.52 0.76 -9.17
N TRP A 53 4.42 -0.02 -8.11
CA TRP A 53 3.14 -0.29 -7.48
C TRP A 53 2.47 0.98 -6.97
N ILE A 54 3.23 1.84 -6.29
CA ILE A 54 2.70 3.11 -5.80
C ILE A 54 2.21 3.96 -6.97
N SER A 55 3.01 4.07 -8.02
CA SER A 55 2.69 4.91 -9.18
C SER A 55 1.50 4.38 -9.99
N LYS A 56 1.44 3.06 -10.19
CA LYS A 56 0.44 2.44 -11.08
C LYS A 56 -0.87 2.12 -10.41
N ARG A 57 -0.87 1.79 -9.12
CA ARG A 57 -2.08 1.43 -8.40
C ARG A 57 -2.44 2.41 -7.30
N PHE A 58 -1.51 2.69 -6.39
CA PHE A 58 -1.82 3.48 -5.20
C PHE A 58 -2.16 4.93 -5.54
N SER A 59 -1.29 5.62 -6.26
CA SER A 59 -1.49 7.04 -6.57
C SER A 59 -2.69 7.29 -7.49
N GLN A 60 -3.01 6.32 -8.34
CA GLN A 60 -4.18 6.40 -9.21
C GLN A 60 -5.48 6.32 -8.42
N THR A 61 -5.49 5.54 -7.36
CA THR A 61 -6.69 5.30 -6.55
C THR A 61 -6.82 6.31 -5.42
N TYR A 62 -5.72 6.72 -4.84
CA TYR A 62 -5.68 7.59 -3.64
C TYR A 62 -4.82 8.83 -3.90
N PRO A 63 -5.23 9.72 -4.81
CA PRO A 63 -4.46 10.94 -5.05
C PRO A 63 -4.39 11.80 -3.79
N GLY A 64 -3.24 12.41 -3.57
CA GLY A 64 -3.02 13.25 -2.40
C GLY A 64 -2.53 12.51 -1.16
N TYR A 65 -2.42 11.19 -1.22
CA TYR A 65 -1.85 10.39 -0.12
C TYR A 65 -0.53 9.77 -0.55
N ASP A 66 0.32 9.51 0.43
CA ASP A 66 1.56 8.76 0.26
C ASP A 66 1.40 7.38 0.88
N ALA A 67 2.09 6.39 0.34
CA ALA A 67 2.07 5.04 0.86
C ALA A 67 3.39 4.73 1.53
N LYS A 68 3.33 4.17 2.74
CA LYS A 68 4.48 3.57 3.39
C LYS A 68 4.27 2.06 3.37
N VAL A 69 5.17 1.36 2.70
CA VAL A 69 5.09 -0.09 2.48
C VAL A 69 5.97 -0.80 3.50
N PHE A 70 5.46 -1.92 4.02
CA PHE A 70 6.20 -2.76 4.96
C PHE A 70 6.39 -4.14 4.33
N ASP A 71 7.46 -4.82 4.73
CA ASP A 71 7.67 -6.20 4.26
C ASP A 71 6.85 -7.19 5.07
N ALA A 72 6.97 -8.49 4.74
CA ALA A 72 6.19 -9.53 5.42
C ALA A 72 6.51 -9.64 6.91
N ASN A 73 7.65 -9.15 7.36
CA ASN A 73 8.03 -9.14 8.77
C ASN A 73 7.60 -7.85 9.48
N GLY A 74 6.95 -6.92 8.78
CA GLY A 74 6.52 -5.67 9.36
C GLY A 74 7.59 -4.60 9.39
N ALA A 75 8.74 -4.81 8.75
CA ALA A 75 9.80 -3.81 8.69
C ALA A 75 9.53 -2.82 7.56
N PRO A 76 9.75 -1.52 7.76
CA PRO A 76 9.48 -0.53 6.72
C PRO A 76 10.43 -0.72 5.53
N VAL A 77 9.86 -0.63 4.32
CA VAL A 77 10.63 -0.71 3.08
C VAL A 77 11.03 0.72 2.70
N VAL A 78 12.30 1.04 2.91
CA VAL A 78 12.80 2.39 2.66
C VAL A 78 13.16 2.58 1.19
N MET A 79 13.76 1.56 0.57
CA MET A 79 14.17 1.61 -0.83
C MET A 79 13.01 1.19 -1.73
N LYS A 80 12.59 2.08 -2.63
CA LYS A 80 11.42 1.84 -3.48
C LYS A 80 11.74 1.09 -4.77
N ASN A 81 13.00 0.82 -5.04
CA ASN A 81 13.41 0.03 -6.20
C ASN A 81 13.45 -1.47 -5.91
N VAL A 82 13.02 -1.88 -4.74
CA VAL A 82 12.92 -3.30 -4.36
C VAL A 82 11.67 -3.90 -5.04
N LYS A 83 11.82 -5.12 -5.56
CA LYS A 83 10.70 -5.81 -6.21
C LYS A 83 9.68 -6.30 -5.20
N LEU A 84 8.40 -6.34 -5.61
CA LEU A 84 7.32 -6.80 -4.74
C LEU A 84 7.51 -8.24 -4.32
N SER A 85 8.03 -9.10 -5.22
CA SER A 85 8.32 -10.48 -4.88
C SER A 85 9.30 -10.60 -3.71
N THR A 86 10.26 -9.67 -3.61
CA THR A 86 11.24 -9.66 -2.52
C THR A 86 10.58 -9.32 -1.18
N ILE A 87 9.77 -8.27 -1.15
CA ILE A 87 9.13 -7.87 0.12
C ILE A 87 8.06 -8.84 0.58
N ARG A 88 7.42 -9.55 -0.33
CA ARG A 88 6.43 -10.59 0.02
C ARG A 88 7.07 -11.81 0.68
N LYS A 89 8.36 -12.03 0.47
CA LYS A 89 9.09 -13.17 1.02
C LYS A 89 9.80 -12.88 2.34
N ARG A 90 10.01 -11.63 2.69
CA ARG A 90 10.75 -11.24 3.89
C ARG A 90 9.97 -11.48 5.16
#